data_2be89b80d9f11b527151954cefb30a67
#
_entry.id   2be89b80d9f11b527151954cefb30a67
#
_cell.length_a   1.000
_cell.length_b   1.000
_cell.length_c   1.000
_cell.angle_alpha   90.00
_cell.angle_beta   90.00
_cell.angle_gamma   90.00
#
_symmetry.space_group_name_H-M   'P 1'
#
loop_
_entity.id
_entity.type
_entity.pdbx_description
1 polymer ?
#
loop_
_entity_poly.entity_id
_entity_poly.type
_entity_poly.pdbx_seq_one_letter_code
_entity_poly.pdbx_strand_id
1 'polypeptide(L)'
;MYVAQVPSKHSMRMFTEVGRRVLPHSTGVGKALLADTPADEVRALLARTGMPAATEKTITTPEGFLDALEQVRRAGYAVDDNEQEIGVRCLAVSVPNSPTSAALSISGPAGRVTEQATERIVPILQQVAKELSDALASNGTAG
;
A
#
# COMPACT_ATOMS: atom_id res chain seq x y z
N MET A 1 10.08 0.63 -1.05
CA MET A 1 10.75 1.94 -1.05
C MET A 1 9.90 2.95 -1.81
N TYR A 2 9.74 4.13 -1.26
CA TYR A 2 9.02 5.22 -1.94
C TYR A 2 9.90 5.82 -3.02
N VAL A 3 9.37 5.96 -4.23
CA VAL A 3 10.10 6.53 -5.38
C VAL A 3 9.58 7.90 -5.80
N ALA A 4 8.36 8.25 -5.40
CA ALA A 4 7.77 9.57 -5.66
C ALA A 4 6.70 9.86 -4.62
N GLN A 5 6.47 11.14 -4.33
CA GLN A 5 5.40 11.57 -3.46
C GLN A 5 4.90 12.96 -3.83
N VAL A 6 3.62 13.22 -3.50
CA VAL A 6 3.04 14.55 -3.57
C VAL A 6 2.56 14.88 -2.16
N PRO A 7 3.25 15.78 -1.44
CA PRO A 7 2.88 16.10 -0.06
C PRO A 7 1.58 16.91 -0.01
N SER A 8 0.81 16.68 1.06
CA SER A 8 -0.40 17.43 1.33
C SER A 8 -0.09 18.91 1.59
N LYS A 9 -1.01 19.79 1.21
CA LYS A 9 -0.96 21.21 1.52
C LYS A 9 -1.50 21.54 2.92
N HIS A 10 -2.06 20.53 3.61
CA HIS A 10 -2.53 20.70 4.99
C HIS A 10 -1.35 20.75 5.96
N SER A 11 -1.54 21.44 7.09
CA SER A 11 -0.50 21.57 8.13
C SER A 11 -0.16 20.23 8.80
N MET A 12 -1.14 19.33 8.93
CA MET A 12 -0.92 17.96 9.39
C MET A 12 -0.74 17.05 8.19
N ARG A 13 0.45 16.49 8.03
CA ARG A 13 0.77 15.56 6.95
C ARG A 13 1.77 14.52 7.43
N MET A 14 1.70 13.33 6.83
CA MET A 14 2.68 12.27 7.10
C MET A 14 4.04 12.65 6.54
N PHE A 15 5.06 12.26 7.29
CA PHE A 15 6.44 12.33 6.83
C PHE A 15 6.78 11.06 6.03
N THR A 16 6.61 11.14 4.71
CA THR A 16 7.17 10.15 3.79
C THR A 16 8.25 10.83 2.97
N GLU A 17 9.34 10.13 2.74
CA GLU A 17 10.45 10.65 1.94
C GLU A 17 10.77 9.69 0.80
N VAL A 18 11.09 10.26 -0.36
CA VAL A 18 11.58 9.46 -1.50
C VAL A 18 12.85 8.73 -1.08
N GLY A 19 12.91 7.44 -1.37
CA GLY A 19 14.01 6.58 -0.97
C GLY A 19 13.82 5.87 0.36
N ARG A 20 12.84 6.27 1.17
CA ARG A 20 12.57 5.61 2.44
C ARG A 20 12.03 4.20 2.22
N ARG A 21 12.61 3.24 2.93
CA ARG A 21 12.12 1.86 2.95
C ARG A 21 11.16 1.67 4.11
N VAL A 22 10.09 0.93 3.87
CA VAL A 22 9.09 0.59 4.88
C VAL A 22 8.89 -0.92 4.93
N LEU A 23 8.43 -1.42 6.08
CA LEU A 23 8.16 -2.83 6.24
C LEU A 23 6.82 -3.21 5.60
N PRO A 24 6.74 -4.37 4.94
CA PRO A 24 5.53 -4.72 4.19
C PRO A 24 4.32 -5.01 5.06
N HIS A 25 4.51 -5.55 6.25
CA HIS A 25 3.40 -6.01 7.10
C HIS A 25 2.60 -4.88 7.75
N SER A 26 3.14 -3.67 7.79
CA SER A 26 2.52 -2.53 8.47
C SER A 26 2.15 -1.38 7.53
N THR A 27 2.16 -1.61 6.22
CA THR A 27 1.85 -0.55 5.24
C THR A 27 0.83 -1.02 4.22
N GLY A 28 0.03 -0.07 3.72
CA GLY A 28 -0.91 -0.34 2.64
C GLY A 28 -0.20 -0.74 1.35
N VAL A 29 0.89 -0.06 1.01
CA VAL A 29 1.69 -0.39 -0.18
C VAL A 29 2.28 -1.79 -0.10
N GLY A 30 2.72 -2.23 1.08
CA GLY A 30 3.22 -3.59 1.28
C GLY A 30 2.14 -4.63 1.02
N LYS A 31 0.94 -4.42 1.55
CA LYS A 31 -0.20 -5.30 1.29
C LYS A 31 -0.57 -5.33 -0.20
N ALA A 32 -0.63 -4.16 -0.83
CA ALA A 32 -0.98 -4.07 -2.25
C ALA A 32 0.04 -4.79 -3.13
N LEU A 33 1.33 -4.63 -2.85
CA LEU A 33 2.40 -5.26 -3.61
C LEU A 33 2.44 -6.79 -3.44
N LEU A 34 2.07 -7.30 -2.27
CA LEU A 34 2.18 -8.72 -1.94
C LEU A 34 0.88 -9.49 -2.12
N ALA A 35 -0.23 -8.83 -2.48
CA ALA A 35 -1.55 -9.45 -2.55
C ALA A 35 -1.58 -10.68 -3.48
N ASP A 36 -0.88 -10.63 -4.60
CA ASP A 36 -0.84 -11.72 -5.58
C ASP A 36 0.43 -12.60 -5.48
N THR A 37 1.24 -12.38 -4.45
CA THR A 37 2.44 -13.18 -4.20
C THR A 37 2.06 -14.50 -3.53
N PRO A 38 2.64 -15.64 -3.94
CA PRO A 38 2.38 -16.92 -3.30
C PRO A 38 2.66 -16.90 -1.79
N ALA A 39 1.82 -17.58 -1.03
CA ALA A 39 1.90 -17.58 0.44
C ALA A 39 3.28 -17.98 0.98
N ASP A 40 3.95 -18.96 0.35
CA ASP A 40 5.28 -19.40 0.77
C ASP A 40 6.33 -18.30 0.64
N GLU A 41 6.26 -17.52 -0.43
CA GLU A 41 7.16 -16.39 -0.66
C GLU A 41 6.89 -15.26 0.34
N VAL A 42 5.63 -15.02 0.65
CA VAL A 42 5.23 -14.02 1.67
C VAL A 42 5.77 -14.45 3.03
N ARG A 43 5.59 -15.70 3.42
CA ARG A 43 6.12 -16.23 4.69
C ARG A 43 7.63 -16.08 4.78
N ALA A 44 8.34 -16.40 3.70
CA ALA A 44 9.80 -16.28 3.65
C ALA A 44 10.24 -14.82 3.78
N LEU A 45 9.55 -13.89 3.13
CA LEU A 45 9.82 -12.47 3.26
C LEU A 45 9.62 -11.98 4.71
N LEU A 46 8.49 -12.33 5.31
CA LEU A 46 8.18 -11.92 6.69
C LEU A 46 9.16 -12.52 7.71
N ALA A 47 9.68 -13.72 7.44
CA ALA A 47 10.71 -14.31 8.28
C ALA A 47 12.02 -13.51 8.23
N ARG A 48 12.34 -12.90 7.09
CA ARG A 48 13.53 -12.07 6.93
C ARG A 48 13.37 -10.66 7.52
N THR A 49 12.21 -10.04 7.27
CA THR A 49 11.96 -8.66 7.72
C THR A 49 11.56 -8.56 9.18
N GLY A 50 10.98 -9.65 9.71
CA GLY A 50 10.26 -9.59 10.97
C GLY A 50 8.93 -8.87 10.82
N MET A 51 8.18 -8.87 11.89
CA MET A 51 6.85 -8.23 11.95
C MET A 51 6.72 -7.43 13.26
N PRO A 52 7.61 -6.45 13.51
CA PRO A 52 7.54 -5.69 14.76
C PRO A 52 6.26 -4.86 14.82
N ALA A 53 5.70 -4.74 16.02
CA ALA A 53 4.53 -3.91 16.25
C ALA A 53 4.92 -2.44 16.25
N ALA A 54 4.40 -1.67 15.30
CA ALA A 54 4.53 -0.20 15.29
C ALA A 54 3.43 0.44 16.14
N THR A 55 2.26 -0.20 16.19
CA THR A 55 1.12 0.19 17.03
C THR A 55 0.48 -1.08 17.60
N GLU A 56 -0.52 -0.90 18.45
CA GLU A 56 -1.32 -2.04 18.96
C GLU A 56 -2.16 -2.71 17.87
N LYS A 57 -2.39 -2.04 16.73
CA LYS A 57 -3.15 -2.56 15.59
C LYS A 57 -2.30 -3.21 14.52
N THR A 58 -0.98 -3.15 14.63
CA THR A 58 -0.08 -3.78 13.67
C THR A 58 -0.32 -5.29 13.61
N ILE A 59 -0.41 -5.82 12.38
CA ILE A 59 -0.46 -7.28 12.17
C ILE A 59 0.93 -7.84 12.47
N THR A 60 1.03 -8.77 13.40
CA THR A 60 2.32 -9.30 13.86
C THR A 60 2.49 -10.80 13.63
N THR A 61 1.55 -11.44 12.96
CA THR A 61 1.64 -12.87 12.60
C THR A 61 1.52 -13.07 11.10
N PRO A 62 2.27 -14.04 10.52
CA PRO A 62 2.15 -14.35 9.10
C PRO A 62 0.72 -14.73 8.69
N GLU A 63 0.02 -15.50 9.51
CA GLU A 63 -1.36 -15.90 9.26
C GLU A 63 -2.30 -14.70 9.17
N GLY A 64 -2.19 -13.76 10.10
CA GLY A 64 -2.98 -12.53 10.09
C GLY A 64 -2.68 -11.68 8.85
N PHE A 65 -1.43 -11.62 8.42
CA PHE A 65 -1.05 -10.90 7.22
C PHE A 65 -1.56 -11.58 5.95
N LEU A 66 -1.49 -12.91 5.87
CA LEU A 66 -2.05 -13.65 4.73
C LEU A 66 -3.57 -13.48 4.63
N ASP A 67 -4.28 -13.44 5.74
CA ASP A 67 -5.72 -13.13 5.76
C ASP A 67 -5.98 -11.71 5.23
N ALA A 68 -5.15 -10.75 5.61
CA ALA A 68 -5.25 -9.38 5.10
C ALA A 68 -5.02 -9.33 3.59
N LEU A 69 -4.06 -10.08 3.07
CA LEU A 69 -3.81 -10.17 1.62
C LEU A 69 -5.00 -10.76 0.86
N GLU A 70 -5.68 -11.74 1.45
CA GLU A 70 -6.90 -12.30 0.86
C GLU A 70 -8.00 -11.24 0.75
N GLN A 71 -8.15 -10.40 1.76
CA GLN A 71 -9.09 -9.29 1.74
C GLN A 71 -8.73 -8.27 0.63
N VAL A 72 -7.43 -7.99 0.43
CA VAL A 72 -6.98 -7.12 -0.64
C VAL A 72 -7.36 -7.70 -2.01
N ARG A 73 -7.15 -8.98 -2.22
CA ARG A 73 -7.54 -9.64 -3.48
C ARG A 73 -9.04 -9.53 -3.76
N ARG A 74 -9.87 -9.69 -2.73
CA ARG A 74 -11.33 -9.58 -2.86
C ARG A 74 -11.80 -8.16 -3.09
N ALA A 75 -11.22 -7.20 -2.36
CA ALA A 75 -11.65 -5.80 -2.41
C ALA A 75 -11.05 -5.02 -3.58
N GLY A 76 -9.87 -5.40 -4.06
CA GLY A 76 -9.14 -4.68 -5.09
C GLY A 76 -8.33 -3.49 -4.58
N TYR A 77 -8.18 -3.36 -3.27
CA TYR A 77 -7.36 -2.33 -2.63
C TYR A 77 -6.92 -2.77 -1.24
N ALA A 78 -5.87 -2.14 -0.74
CA ALA A 78 -5.33 -2.40 0.59
C ALA A 78 -5.63 -1.24 1.52
N VAL A 79 -5.79 -1.54 2.81
CA VAL A 79 -5.98 -0.55 3.86
C VAL A 79 -4.93 -0.76 4.95
N ASP A 80 -4.29 0.32 5.35
CA ASP A 80 -3.54 0.42 6.60
C ASP A 80 -4.38 1.29 7.54
N ASP A 81 -5.01 0.68 8.53
CA ASP A 81 -5.87 1.38 9.48
C ASP A 81 -5.17 1.47 10.83
N ASN A 82 -4.41 2.56 11.04
CA ASN A 82 -3.65 2.78 12.28
C ASN A 82 -2.59 1.70 12.56
N GLU A 83 -2.15 0.96 11.55
CA GLU A 83 -1.22 -0.17 11.72
C GLU A 83 0.23 0.29 11.76
N GLN A 84 0.59 1.28 10.96
CA GLN A 84 1.92 1.88 10.96
C GLN A 84 2.03 3.02 11.97
N GLU A 85 0.98 3.82 12.08
CA GLU A 85 0.95 4.98 12.97
C GLU A 85 -0.50 5.24 13.42
N ILE A 86 -0.69 5.42 14.74
CA ILE A 86 -2.00 5.74 15.28
C ILE A 86 -2.47 7.10 14.74
N GLY A 87 -3.72 7.17 14.33
CA GLY A 87 -4.33 8.38 13.78
C GLY A 87 -4.15 8.52 12.27
N VAL A 88 -3.46 7.59 11.63
CA VAL A 88 -3.21 7.61 10.18
C VAL A 88 -3.88 6.42 9.50
N ARG A 89 -4.57 6.69 8.40
CA ARG A 89 -5.15 5.66 7.55
C ARG A 89 -4.65 5.83 6.12
N CYS A 90 -4.32 4.71 5.49
CA CYS A 90 -3.73 4.66 4.17
C CYS A 90 -4.54 3.72 3.29
N LEU A 91 -4.73 4.11 2.03
CA LEU A 91 -5.35 3.28 0.99
C LEU A 91 -4.32 3.07 -0.11
N ALA A 92 -4.19 1.85 -0.60
CA ALA A 92 -3.21 1.52 -1.62
C ALA A 92 -3.78 0.58 -2.68
N VAL A 93 -3.31 0.74 -3.90
CA VAL A 93 -3.63 -0.14 -5.02
C VAL A 93 -2.35 -0.51 -5.76
N SER A 94 -2.26 -1.72 -6.28
CA SER A 94 -1.14 -2.11 -7.13
C SER A 94 -1.30 -1.50 -8.52
N VAL A 95 -0.18 -1.24 -9.18
CA VAL A 95 -0.16 -0.82 -10.59
C VAL A 95 -0.19 -2.09 -11.45
N PRO A 96 -1.26 -2.35 -12.22
CA PRO A 96 -1.38 -3.58 -12.99
C PRO A 96 -0.36 -3.62 -14.13
N ASN A 97 0.11 -4.82 -14.46
CA ASN A 97 1.00 -5.06 -15.61
C ASN A 97 2.25 -4.17 -15.64
N SER A 98 2.73 -3.77 -14.48
CA SER A 98 3.94 -2.95 -14.37
C SER A 98 5.18 -3.82 -14.61
N PRO A 99 6.19 -3.31 -15.34
CA PRO A 99 7.45 -4.05 -15.55
C PRO A 99 8.20 -4.31 -14.23
N THR A 100 7.99 -3.45 -13.24
CA THR A 100 8.43 -3.66 -11.86
C THR A 100 7.23 -3.55 -10.94
N SER A 101 7.21 -4.35 -9.88
CA SER A 101 6.12 -4.27 -8.89
C SER A 101 6.05 -2.87 -8.30
N ALA A 102 4.91 -2.22 -8.49
CA ALA A 102 4.67 -0.86 -8.01
C ALA A 102 3.27 -0.73 -7.43
N ALA A 103 3.10 0.21 -6.54
CA ALA A 103 1.81 0.53 -5.93
C ALA A 103 1.67 2.03 -5.73
N LEU A 104 0.43 2.51 -5.76
CA LEU A 104 0.05 3.87 -5.43
C LEU A 104 -0.67 3.88 -4.10
N SER A 105 -0.44 4.89 -3.29
CA SER A 105 -1.16 5.04 -2.03
C SER A 105 -1.51 6.48 -1.75
N ILE A 106 -2.55 6.66 -0.94
CA ILE A 106 -2.91 7.92 -0.33
C ILE A 106 -2.97 7.71 1.17
N SER A 107 -2.42 8.63 1.92
CA SER A 107 -2.36 8.57 3.37
C SER A 107 -2.82 9.88 3.96
N GLY A 108 -3.45 9.83 5.11
CA GLY A 108 -3.89 11.02 5.81
C GLY A 108 -4.44 10.70 7.19
N PRO A 109 -4.87 11.74 7.92
CA PRO A 109 -5.51 11.55 9.21
C PRO A 109 -6.72 10.63 9.08
N ALA A 110 -6.87 9.69 10.01
CA ALA A 110 -7.96 8.72 10.00
C ALA A 110 -9.35 9.39 10.00
N GLY A 111 -9.43 10.60 10.53
CA GLY A 111 -10.67 11.40 10.51
C GLY A 111 -11.04 11.94 9.12
N ARG A 112 -10.09 11.99 8.18
CA ARG A 112 -10.33 12.40 6.79
C ARG A 112 -10.34 11.23 5.83
N VAL A 113 -9.46 10.26 6.01
CA VAL A 113 -9.42 9.03 5.21
C VAL A 113 -10.31 7.98 5.91
N THR A 114 -11.60 8.22 5.90
CA THR A 114 -12.62 7.39 6.56
C THR A 114 -13.06 6.23 5.66
N GLU A 115 -13.82 5.29 6.21
CA GLU A 115 -14.45 4.25 5.39
C GLU A 115 -15.36 4.84 4.32
N GLN A 116 -16.11 5.88 4.66
CA GLN A 116 -16.98 6.57 3.71
C GLN A 116 -16.15 7.25 2.60
N ALA A 117 -15.04 7.89 2.95
CA ALA A 117 -14.14 8.49 1.96
C ALA A 117 -13.48 7.44 1.07
N THR A 118 -13.26 6.22 1.58
CA THR A 118 -12.69 5.11 0.82
C THR A 118 -13.49 4.81 -0.43
N GLU A 119 -14.80 4.82 -0.36
CA GLU A 119 -15.69 4.55 -1.52
C GLU A 119 -15.48 5.53 -2.66
N ARG A 120 -15.09 6.76 -2.34
CA ARG A 120 -14.81 7.82 -3.31
C ARG A 120 -13.36 7.79 -3.79
N ILE A 121 -12.42 7.52 -2.90
CA ILE A 121 -10.97 7.59 -3.17
C ILE A 121 -10.49 6.38 -3.98
N VAL A 122 -10.93 5.18 -3.65
CA VAL A 122 -10.43 3.95 -4.28
C VAL A 122 -10.62 3.94 -5.79
N PRO A 123 -11.80 4.27 -6.36
CA PRO A 123 -11.96 4.32 -7.81
C PRO A 123 -10.99 5.29 -8.50
N ILE A 124 -10.67 6.41 -7.85
CA ILE A 124 -9.70 7.38 -8.37
C ILE A 124 -8.29 6.78 -8.37
N LEU A 125 -7.87 6.14 -7.27
CA LEU A 125 -6.59 5.45 -7.20
C LEU A 125 -6.46 4.36 -8.26
N GLN A 126 -7.49 3.57 -8.45
CA GLN A 126 -7.51 2.49 -9.45
C GLN A 126 -7.40 3.05 -10.87
N GLN A 127 -8.08 4.14 -11.17
CA GLN A 127 -8.00 4.81 -12.47
C GLN A 127 -6.60 5.37 -12.72
N VAL A 128 -5.99 6.03 -11.74
CA VAL A 128 -4.64 6.57 -11.84
C VAL A 128 -3.62 5.44 -11.99
N ALA A 129 -3.80 4.33 -11.27
CA ALA A 129 -2.93 3.16 -11.40
C ALA A 129 -2.98 2.57 -12.81
N LYS A 130 -4.16 2.53 -13.42
CA LYS A 130 -4.33 2.08 -14.81
C LYS A 130 -3.64 3.03 -15.79
N GLU A 131 -3.80 4.33 -15.62
CA GLU A 131 -3.13 5.33 -16.45
C GLU A 131 -1.61 5.23 -16.34
N LEU A 132 -1.09 5.01 -15.14
CA LEU A 132 0.33 4.80 -14.94
C LEU A 132 0.81 3.51 -15.61
N SER A 133 0.04 2.43 -15.49
CA SER A 133 0.32 1.16 -16.17
C SER A 133 0.44 1.36 -17.68
N ASP A 134 -0.51 2.08 -18.29
CA ASP A 134 -0.51 2.35 -19.72
C ASP A 134 0.70 3.21 -20.13
N ALA A 135 1.05 4.20 -19.33
CA ALA A 135 2.22 5.05 -19.57
C ALA A 135 3.54 4.26 -19.49
N LEU A 136 3.66 3.36 -18.52
CA LEU A 136 4.85 2.50 -18.39
C LEU A 136 4.97 1.51 -19.55
N ALA A 137 3.87 0.96 -20.02
CA ALA A 137 3.84 0.07 -21.19
C ALA A 137 4.29 0.81 -22.46
N SER A 138 3.81 2.05 -22.66
CA SER A 138 4.20 2.87 -23.83
C SER A 138 5.69 3.20 -23.82
N ASN A 139 6.26 3.51 -22.66
CA ASN A 139 7.69 3.81 -22.54
C ASN A 139 8.55 2.55 -22.72
N GLY A 140 8.05 1.38 -22.32
CA GLY A 140 8.74 0.10 -22.49
C GLY A 140 8.83 -0.36 -23.94
N THR A 141 7.95 0.11 -24.82
CA THR A 141 7.95 -0.24 -26.25
C THR A 141 8.78 0.72 -27.12
N ALA A 142 9.26 1.83 -26.58
CA ALA A 142 10.03 2.83 -27.29
C ALA A 142 11.54 2.62 -27.21
N GLY A 143 11.98 1.53 -26.58
CA GLY A 143 13.39 1.20 -26.39
C GLY A 143 13.93 0.17 -27.39
#